data_102f050b18dd60ba82f47918a1a37e0e
#
_entry.id   102f050b18dd60ba82f47918a1a37e0e
#
_cell.length_a   1.000
_cell.length_b   1.000
_cell.length_c   1.000
_cell.angle_alpha   90.00
_cell.angle_beta   90.00
_cell.angle_gamma   90.00
#
_symmetry.space_group_name_H-M   'P 1'
#
loop_
_entity.id
_entity.type
_entity.pdbx_description
1 polymer ?
#
loop_
_entity_poly.entity_id
_entity_poly.type
_entity_poly.pdbx_seq_one_letter_code
_entity_poly.pdbx_strand_id
1 'polypeptide(L)'
;MKKLKNIKLYEGGISSIPGKKNVTKLSSNESPFGPSVRVQKAISIAKSQTHKYPDGNSIQLKTTLSKKSKLNINNLFIGNGSDEILGIACQ
;
A
#
# COMPACT_ATOMS: atom_id res chain seq x y z
N MET A 1 19.92 28.17 1.39
CA MET A 1 18.96 27.11 1.81
C MET A 1 18.82 27.14 3.32
N LYS A 2 17.64 27.50 3.86
CA LYS A 2 17.38 27.38 5.32
C LYS A 2 17.35 25.88 5.64
N LYS A 3 18.25 25.40 6.51
CA LYS A 3 18.22 24.04 7.02
C LYS A 3 16.88 23.79 7.71
N LEU A 4 16.12 22.80 7.27
CA LEU A 4 14.91 22.29 7.91
C LEU A 4 15.33 21.58 9.22
N LYS A 5 15.63 22.36 10.25
CA LYS A 5 16.27 21.86 11.48
C LYS A 5 15.36 21.14 12.47
N ASN A 6 14.04 21.04 12.24
CA ASN A 6 13.11 20.53 13.25
C ASN A 6 12.00 19.63 12.69
N ILE A 7 12.24 18.90 11.61
CA ILE A 7 11.29 17.87 11.15
C ILE A 7 11.57 16.62 11.96
N LYS A 8 10.62 16.22 12.79
CA LYS A 8 10.64 14.90 13.44
C LYS A 8 10.43 13.83 12.40
N LEU A 9 11.18 12.73 12.51
CA LEU A 9 10.93 11.54 11.70
C LEU A 9 9.49 11.07 11.95
N TYR A 10 8.83 10.62 10.87
CA TYR A 10 7.52 9.99 10.99
C TYR A 10 7.66 8.68 11.78
N GLU A 11 6.91 8.57 12.87
CA GLU A 11 6.77 7.34 13.63
C GLU A 11 5.40 6.73 13.31
N GLY A 12 5.41 5.49 12.83
CA GLY A 12 4.18 4.74 12.54
C GLY A 12 3.35 4.50 13.81
N GLY A 13 2.07 4.20 13.63
CA GLY A 13 1.18 3.90 14.76
C GLY A 13 1.66 2.68 15.57
N ILE A 14 1.55 2.76 16.90
CA ILE A 14 1.93 1.69 17.83
C ILE A 14 1.06 0.46 17.54
N SER A 15 1.71 -0.67 17.26
CA SER A 15 1.03 -1.94 16.94
C SER A 15 0.98 -2.91 18.12
N SER A 16 1.81 -2.71 19.15
CA SER A 16 1.85 -3.56 20.33
C SER A 16 2.23 -2.75 21.56
N ILE A 17 1.71 -3.15 22.71
CA ILE A 17 2.06 -2.58 24.01
C ILE A 17 2.72 -3.69 24.84
N PRO A 18 3.95 -3.50 25.34
CA PRO A 18 4.62 -4.50 26.16
C PRO A 18 3.75 -4.93 27.35
N GLY A 19 3.64 -6.24 27.57
CA GLY A 19 2.86 -6.81 28.67
C GLY A 19 1.34 -6.81 28.50
N LYS A 20 0.81 -6.29 27.39
CA LYS A 20 -0.64 -6.36 27.07
C LYS A 20 -0.93 -7.36 25.97
N LYS A 21 -1.90 -8.25 26.22
CA LYS A 21 -2.47 -9.16 25.21
C LYS A 21 -3.80 -8.59 24.71
N ASN A 22 -4.16 -8.85 23.46
CA ASN A 22 -5.43 -8.44 22.84
C ASN A 22 -5.67 -6.92 22.82
N VAL A 23 -4.66 -6.17 22.39
CA VAL A 23 -4.80 -4.72 22.20
C VAL A 23 -5.52 -4.43 20.90
N THR A 24 -6.61 -3.65 20.97
CA THR A 24 -7.28 -3.13 19.77
C THR A 24 -6.46 -1.96 19.22
N LYS A 25 -5.92 -2.13 18.01
CA LYS A 25 -5.13 -1.10 17.33
C LYS A 25 -6.06 -0.09 16.66
N LEU A 26 -6.02 1.15 17.13
CA LEU A 26 -6.76 2.28 16.55
C LEU A 26 -5.82 3.36 15.98
N SER A 27 -4.51 3.09 15.97
CA SER A 27 -3.48 4.03 15.53
C SER A 27 -3.22 4.03 14.01
N SER A 28 -3.92 3.19 13.25
CA SER A 28 -3.80 3.09 11.80
C SER A 28 -5.17 2.84 11.18
N ASN A 29 -5.35 3.31 9.94
CA ASN A 29 -6.59 3.08 9.19
C ASN A 29 -6.58 1.68 8.56
N GLU A 30 -6.77 0.66 9.39
CA GLU A 30 -6.81 -0.75 8.99
C GLU A 30 -8.24 -1.28 9.01
N SER A 31 -8.61 -2.12 8.04
CA SER A 31 -9.94 -2.74 8.03
C SER A 31 -10.02 -3.85 9.10
N PRO A 32 -10.95 -3.80 10.04
CA PRO A 32 -11.13 -4.85 11.05
C PRO A 32 -11.70 -6.15 10.47
N PHE A 33 -12.27 -6.11 9.25
CA PHE A 33 -12.93 -7.27 8.63
C PHE A 33 -11.97 -8.14 7.81
N GLY A 34 -10.72 -7.72 7.63
CA GLY A 34 -9.77 -8.41 6.76
C GLY A 34 -10.18 -8.40 5.28
N PRO A 35 -9.52 -9.20 4.44
CA PRO A 35 -9.80 -9.27 3.01
C PRO A 35 -11.05 -10.10 2.72
N SER A 36 -11.78 -9.74 1.66
CA SER A 36 -12.93 -10.52 1.21
C SER A 36 -12.52 -11.94 0.77
N VAL A 37 -13.47 -12.88 0.76
CA VAL A 37 -13.24 -14.26 0.30
C VAL A 37 -12.68 -14.31 -1.12
N ARG A 38 -13.11 -13.40 -2.00
CA ARG A 38 -12.58 -13.30 -3.38
C ARG A 38 -11.11 -12.90 -3.40
N VAL A 39 -10.72 -11.96 -2.54
CA VAL A 39 -9.31 -11.54 -2.40
C VAL A 39 -8.46 -12.66 -1.83
N GLN A 40 -8.94 -13.37 -0.80
CA GLN A 40 -8.23 -14.52 -0.22
C GLN A 40 -7.97 -15.62 -1.26
N LYS A 41 -8.97 -15.95 -2.08
CA LYS A 41 -8.81 -16.90 -3.19
C LYS A 41 -7.79 -16.42 -4.22
N ALA A 42 -7.82 -15.14 -4.60
CA ALA A 42 -6.86 -14.57 -5.53
C ALA A 42 -5.42 -14.64 -5.00
N ILE A 43 -5.21 -14.34 -3.72
CA ILE A 43 -3.91 -14.45 -3.05
C ILE A 43 -3.43 -15.92 -3.06
N SER A 44 -4.32 -16.87 -2.75
CA SER A 44 -3.98 -18.30 -2.74
C SER A 44 -3.55 -18.79 -4.13
N ILE A 45 -4.16 -18.30 -5.19
CA ILE A 45 -3.77 -18.61 -6.58
C ILE A 45 -2.41 -17.95 -6.90
N ALA A 46 -2.25 -16.67 -6.56
CA ALA A 46 -1.03 -15.91 -6.82
C ALA A 46 0.19 -16.50 -6.10
N LYS A 47 0.01 -17.13 -4.93
CA LYS A 47 1.07 -17.78 -4.16
C LYS A 47 1.88 -18.79 -4.99
N SER A 48 1.26 -19.52 -5.91
CA SER A 48 1.95 -20.48 -6.78
C SER A 48 2.84 -19.81 -7.85
N GLN A 49 2.70 -18.50 -8.07
CA GLN A 49 3.43 -17.74 -9.08
C GLN A 49 4.50 -16.81 -8.50
N THR A 50 4.72 -16.84 -7.19
CA THR A 50 5.66 -15.91 -6.50
C THR A 50 7.13 -16.09 -6.89
N HIS A 51 7.48 -17.18 -7.57
CA HIS A 51 8.81 -17.42 -8.14
C HIS A 51 9.07 -16.64 -9.44
N LYS A 52 8.05 -15.99 -10.00
CA LYS A 52 8.16 -15.18 -11.23
C LYS A 52 8.29 -13.70 -10.89
N TYR A 53 9.05 -13.00 -11.72
CA TYR A 53 9.08 -11.53 -11.62
C TYR A 53 7.70 -10.94 -11.92
N PRO A 54 7.29 -9.92 -11.18
CA PRO A 54 6.06 -9.19 -11.47
C PRO A 54 6.20 -8.40 -12.78
N ASP A 55 5.05 -8.04 -13.38
CA ASP A 55 5.01 -7.08 -14.48
C ASP A 55 5.42 -5.69 -13.97
N GLY A 56 6.61 -5.23 -14.35
CA GLY A 56 7.16 -3.94 -13.92
C GLY A 56 6.31 -2.72 -14.35
N ASN A 57 5.47 -2.87 -15.36
CA ASN A 57 4.57 -1.81 -15.82
C ASN A 57 3.19 -1.87 -15.17
N SER A 58 2.88 -2.93 -14.42
CA SER A 58 1.60 -3.14 -13.74
C SER A 58 0.38 -2.96 -14.66
N ILE A 59 0.48 -3.41 -15.93
CA ILE A 59 -0.51 -3.16 -16.99
C ILE A 59 -1.89 -3.67 -16.60
N GLN A 60 -1.98 -4.89 -16.06
CA GLN A 60 -3.26 -5.48 -15.66
C GLN A 60 -3.94 -4.67 -14.57
N LEU A 61 -3.18 -4.21 -13.56
CA LEU A 61 -3.67 -3.38 -12.47
C LEU A 61 -4.12 -2.00 -12.98
N LYS A 62 -3.27 -1.33 -13.78
CA LYS A 62 -3.60 -0.03 -14.39
C LYS A 62 -4.86 -0.10 -15.24
N THR A 63 -5.01 -1.14 -16.07
CA THR A 63 -6.20 -1.34 -16.89
C THR A 63 -7.46 -1.49 -16.05
N THR A 64 -7.38 -2.25 -14.96
CA THR A 64 -8.51 -2.45 -14.05
C THR A 64 -8.88 -1.15 -13.33
N LEU A 65 -7.89 -0.42 -12.83
CA LEU A 65 -8.09 0.87 -12.16
C LEU A 65 -8.64 1.92 -13.12
N SER A 66 -8.10 2.02 -14.34
CA SER A 66 -8.58 2.92 -15.39
C SER A 66 -10.07 2.73 -15.67
N LYS A 67 -10.50 1.49 -15.87
CA LYS A 67 -11.93 1.15 -16.07
C LYS A 67 -12.79 1.52 -14.86
N LYS A 68 -12.32 1.23 -13.65
CA LYS A 68 -13.08 1.49 -12.42
C LYS A 68 -13.18 2.99 -12.09
N SER A 69 -12.12 3.73 -12.25
CA SER A 69 -12.04 5.16 -11.92
C SER A 69 -12.41 6.08 -13.08
N LYS A 70 -12.58 5.52 -14.30
CA LYS A 70 -12.80 6.28 -15.55
C LYS A 70 -11.67 7.26 -15.86
N LEU A 71 -10.45 6.95 -15.44
CA LEU A 71 -9.25 7.72 -15.73
C LEU A 71 -8.49 7.12 -16.91
N ASN A 72 -7.78 7.98 -17.66
CA ASN A 72 -6.87 7.48 -18.68
C ASN A 72 -5.75 6.65 -18.04
N ILE A 73 -5.40 5.51 -18.63
CA ILE A 73 -4.35 4.62 -18.12
C ILE A 73 -2.99 5.33 -18.00
N ASN A 74 -2.71 6.30 -18.86
CA ASN A 74 -1.48 7.09 -18.83
C ASN A 74 -1.40 8.07 -17.65
N ASN A 75 -2.54 8.34 -17.01
CA ASN A 75 -2.63 9.20 -15.82
C ASN A 75 -2.52 8.38 -14.51
N LEU A 76 -2.19 7.09 -14.60
CA LEU A 76 -2.06 6.20 -13.46
C LEU A 76 -0.59 5.85 -13.23
N PHE A 77 -0.12 6.15 -12.05
CA PHE A 77 1.17 5.70 -11.54
C PHE A 77 0.96 4.65 -10.45
N ILE A 78 1.74 3.58 -10.47
CA ILE A 78 1.70 2.51 -9.47
C ILE A 78 3.03 2.48 -8.74
N GLY A 79 2.98 2.49 -7.41
CA GLY A 79 4.16 2.42 -6.54
C GLY A 79 3.92 1.52 -5.33
N ASN A 80 4.95 1.31 -4.53
CA ASN A 80 4.93 0.48 -3.32
C ASN A 80 4.39 1.26 -2.12
N GLY A 81 3.15 1.72 -2.22
CA GLY A 81 2.49 2.52 -1.20
C GLY A 81 2.62 4.02 -1.43
N SER A 82 1.94 4.79 -0.56
CA SER A 82 1.85 6.24 -0.67
C SER A 82 3.19 6.95 -0.49
N ASP A 83 4.06 6.44 0.36
CA ASP A 83 5.32 7.08 0.71
C ASP A 83 6.28 7.13 -0.48
N GLU A 84 6.36 6.05 -1.28
CA GLU A 84 7.13 6.05 -2.51
C GLU A 84 6.55 7.06 -3.52
N ILE A 85 5.23 7.06 -3.70
CA ILE A 85 4.57 7.97 -4.64
C ILE A 85 4.78 9.42 -4.24
N LEU A 86 4.66 9.76 -2.95
CA LEU A 86 4.94 11.09 -2.43
C LEU A 86 6.41 11.47 -2.63
N GLY A 87 7.33 10.55 -2.37
CA GLY A 87 8.76 10.76 -2.60
C GLY A 87 9.07 11.09 -4.07
N ILE A 88 8.48 10.35 -5.02
CA ILE A 88 8.65 10.58 -6.45
C ILE A 88 8.02 11.93 -6.88
N ALA A 89 6.85 12.27 -6.34
CA ALA A 89 6.16 13.52 -6.66
C ALA A 89 6.92 14.76 -6.16
N CYS A 90 7.79 14.62 -5.16
CA CYS A 90 8.61 15.70 -4.61
C CYS A 90 9.97 15.87 -5.31
N GLN A 91 10.36 14.98 -6.20
CA GLN A 91 11.60 15.04 -6.98
C GLN A 91 11.39 15.75 -8.32
#